data_ff4978411a005f06337753cfa1f64762
#
_entry.id   ff4978411a005f06337753cfa1f64762
#
_cell.length_a   1.000
_cell.length_b   1.000
_cell.length_c   1.000
_cell.angle_alpha   90.00
_cell.angle_beta   90.00
_cell.angle_gamma   90.00
#
_symmetry.space_group_name_H-M   'P 1'
#
loop_
_entity.id
_entity.type
_entity.pdbx_description
1 polymer ?
#
loop_
_entity_poly.entity_id
_entity_poly.type
_entity_poly.pdbx_seq_one_letter_code
_entity_poly.pdbx_strand_id
1 'polypeptide(L)'
;MRTALIIGAGGQDGRLLARFLLARDYNVRGWTRADPGTDTACDCEVVDVLQRGTVEHNLLTLRPDEVYYLAAFHHSTEEAVSECTAEVLRRSFDVHVLGLLNVLQTIERSRKGRLFYAASSHVFGMPITEWQNEQTAFVPNSAYGISKAAGIRCCQLFRRERGVFAASGILFNHESALRKPSFLSQKIVRGALRARRHPAFKLVLGDIEARVDWGYAPDYVDAMFRILQLAEASDFVVASGEVHTVREFAEIAFDAVGLDWQRHVQLDPGLLKRAAHPFRGNSDKLRTATGWSPSIDFRTLVSNLVREAEMTHEIA
;
A
#
# COMPACT_ATOMS: atom_id res chain seq x y z
N MET A 1 -16.42 -22.49 -5.00
CA MET A 1 -15.96 -21.10 -5.20
C MET A 1 -15.46 -20.58 -3.85
N ARG A 2 -14.22 -20.05 -3.78
CA ARG A 2 -13.67 -19.48 -2.56
C ARG A 2 -14.25 -18.08 -2.32
N THR A 3 -14.40 -17.71 -1.05
CA THR A 3 -14.87 -16.38 -0.66
C THR A 3 -13.72 -15.58 -0.08
N ALA A 4 -13.50 -14.38 -0.60
CA ALA A 4 -12.51 -13.42 -0.11
C ALA A 4 -13.20 -12.17 0.46
N LEU A 5 -12.73 -11.73 1.61
CA LEU A 5 -13.11 -10.44 2.21
C LEU A 5 -11.96 -9.46 2.09
N ILE A 6 -12.21 -8.28 1.54
CA ILE A 6 -11.25 -7.18 1.44
C ILE A 6 -11.67 -6.07 2.39
N ILE A 7 -10.93 -5.87 3.48
CA ILE A 7 -11.14 -4.78 4.43
C ILE A 7 -10.30 -3.59 3.97
N GLY A 8 -10.95 -2.52 3.52
CA GLY A 8 -10.32 -1.40 2.81
C GLY A 8 -10.49 -1.50 1.28
N ALA A 9 -11.59 -2.10 0.81
CA ALA A 9 -11.88 -2.36 -0.60
C ALA A 9 -11.93 -1.09 -1.48
N GLY A 10 -12.22 0.08 -0.91
CA GLY A 10 -12.24 1.36 -1.65
C GLY A 10 -10.86 1.98 -1.91
N GLY A 11 -9.78 1.44 -1.32
CA GLY A 11 -8.41 1.90 -1.56
C GLY A 11 -7.82 1.39 -2.88
N GLN A 12 -6.64 1.92 -3.27
CA GLN A 12 -5.90 1.47 -4.47
C GLN A 12 -5.81 -0.07 -4.52
N ASP A 13 -5.19 -0.66 -3.50
CA ASP A 13 -4.91 -2.09 -3.45
C ASP A 13 -6.19 -2.91 -3.35
N GLY A 14 -7.18 -2.42 -2.58
CA GLY A 14 -8.47 -3.09 -2.45
C GLY A 14 -9.22 -3.20 -3.77
N ARG A 15 -9.21 -2.15 -4.58
CA ARG A 15 -9.85 -2.11 -5.92
C ARG A 15 -9.13 -3.01 -6.92
N LEU A 16 -7.80 -2.98 -6.91
CA LEU A 16 -6.97 -3.85 -7.76
C LEU A 16 -7.15 -5.32 -7.36
N LEU A 17 -7.13 -5.61 -6.06
CA LEU A 17 -7.29 -6.96 -5.53
C LEU A 17 -8.68 -7.52 -5.82
N ALA A 18 -9.73 -6.70 -5.71
CA ALA A 18 -11.08 -7.14 -6.05
C ALA A 18 -11.16 -7.60 -7.52
N ARG A 19 -10.64 -6.80 -8.46
CA ARG A 19 -10.58 -7.17 -9.88
C ARG A 19 -9.75 -8.44 -10.12
N PHE A 20 -8.61 -8.53 -9.45
CA PHE A 20 -7.69 -9.67 -9.54
C PHE A 20 -8.33 -10.98 -9.07
N LEU A 21 -9.07 -10.96 -7.97
CA LEU A 21 -9.73 -12.12 -7.40
C LEU A 21 -11.00 -12.52 -8.18
N LEU A 22 -11.79 -11.55 -8.64
CA LEU A 22 -12.95 -11.81 -9.49
C LEU A 22 -12.54 -12.52 -10.81
N ALA A 23 -11.42 -12.11 -11.41
CA ALA A 23 -10.86 -12.77 -12.59
C ALA A 23 -10.37 -14.21 -12.32
N ARG A 24 -10.36 -14.66 -11.06
CA ARG A 24 -10.00 -16.01 -10.59
C ARG A 24 -11.18 -16.75 -9.96
N ASP A 25 -12.40 -16.37 -10.31
CA ASP A 25 -13.64 -17.00 -9.86
C ASP A 25 -13.84 -17.02 -8.34
N TYR A 26 -13.32 -15.98 -7.63
CA TYR A 26 -13.63 -15.77 -6.22
C TYR A 26 -14.98 -15.05 -6.05
N ASN A 27 -15.71 -15.40 -5.00
CA ASN A 27 -16.76 -14.55 -4.45
C ASN A 27 -16.09 -13.46 -3.59
N VAL A 28 -16.09 -12.22 -4.08
CA VAL A 28 -15.39 -11.11 -3.41
C VAL A 28 -16.38 -10.20 -2.69
N ARG A 29 -16.11 -9.96 -1.41
CA ARG A 29 -16.84 -9.00 -0.58
C ARG A 29 -15.88 -7.92 -0.09
N GLY A 30 -16.36 -6.68 -0.02
CA GLY A 30 -15.58 -5.53 0.42
C GLY A 30 -16.14 -4.91 1.69
N TRP A 31 -15.25 -4.48 2.60
CA TRP A 31 -15.61 -3.56 3.67
C TRP A 31 -14.93 -2.22 3.47
N THR A 32 -15.69 -1.15 3.64
CA THR A 32 -15.25 0.23 3.53
C THR A 32 -15.69 1.03 4.74
N ARG A 33 -15.02 2.12 5.06
CA ARG A 33 -15.42 3.02 6.17
C ARG A 33 -16.58 3.94 5.80
N ALA A 34 -16.71 4.27 4.54
CA ALA A 34 -17.76 5.11 3.98
C ALA A 34 -18.20 4.51 2.65
N ASP A 35 -19.34 4.94 2.15
CA ASP A 35 -19.82 4.51 0.84
C ASP A 35 -18.74 4.75 -0.24
N PRO A 36 -18.26 3.69 -0.90
CA PRO A 36 -17.23 3.81 -1.91
C PRO A 36 -17.77 4.31 -3.27
N GLY A 37 -19.08 4.56 -3.38
CA GLY A 37 -19.74 4.86 -4.64
C GLY A 37 -19.72 3.67 -5.62
N THR A 38 -19.85 3.94 -6.90
CA THR A 38 -19.90 2.93 -7.96
C THR A 38 -18.52 2.42 -8.42
N ASP A 39 -17.44 2.91 -7.82
CA ASP A 39 -16.08 2.69 -8.33
C ASP A 39 -15.38 1.47 -7.71
N THR A 40 -16.14 0.54 -7.11
CA THR A 40 -15.64 -0.74 -6.60
C THR A 40 -16.02 -1.88 -7.54
N ALA A 41 -15.08 -2.82 -7.71
CA ALA A 41 -15.32 -4.00 -8.56
C ALA A 41 -16.13 -5.09 -7.86
N CYS A 42 -16.38 -4.98 -6.54
CA CYS A 42 -17.11 -5.97 -5.75
C CYS A 42 -18.19 -5.31 -4.90
N ASP A 43 -19.11 -6.13 -4.41
CA ASP A 43 -20.11 -5.74 -3.42
C ASP A 43 -19.44 -5.25 -2.14
N CYS A 44 -19.71 -4.01 -1.75
CA CYS A 44 -19.12 -3.37 -0.58
C CYS A 44 -20.18 -3.03 0.48
N GLU A 45 -19.82 -3.30 1.72
CA GLU A 45 -20.58 -2.93 2.90
C GLU A 45 -19.81 -1.88 3.71
N VAL A 46 -20.53 -0.91 4.27
CA VAL A 46 -19.94 0.07 5.19
C VAL A 46 -19.79 -0.56 6.56
N VAL A 47 -18.54 -0.86 6.94
CA VAL A 47 -18.23 -1.50 8.22
C VAL A 47 -17.11 -0.73 8.91
N ASP A 48 -17.38 -0.27 10.12
CA ASP A 48 -16.34 0.26 11.00
C ASP A 48 -15.65 -0.92 11.72
N VAL A 49 -14.39 -1.14 11.42
CA VAL A 49 -13.57 -2.22 11.99
C VAL A 49 -13.41 -2.12 13.52
N LEU A 50 -13.72 -0.96 14.11
CA LEU A 50 -13.68 -0.73 15.56
C LEU A 50 -14.96 -1.25 16.24
N GLN A 51 -16.04 -1.46 15.51
CA GLN A 51 -17.29 -2.01 16.04
C GLN A 51 -17.21 -3.53 16.14
N ARG A 52 -16.63 -4.01 17.26
CA ARG A 52 -16.33 -5.43 17.49
C ARG A 52 -17.51 -6.35 17.19
N GLY A 53 -18.72 -6.01 17.68
CA GLY A 53 -19.92 -6.83 17.48
C GLY A 53 -20.31 -6.96 16.01
N THR A 54 -20.20 -5.87 15.23
CA THR A 54 -20.46 -5.86 13.79
C THR A 54 -19.43 -6.69 13.03
N VAL A 55 -18.14 -6.51 13.36
CA VAL A 55 -17.05 -7.29 12.76
C VAL A 55 -17.24 -8.78 13.01
N GLU A 56 -17.55 -9.15 14.26
CA GLU A 56 -17.78 -10.54 14.64
C GLU A 56 -18.99 -11.13 13.91
N HIS A 57 -20.13 -10.45 13.92
CA HIS A 57 -21.35 -10.90 13.27
C HIS A 57 -21.13 -11.12 11.76
N ASN A 58 -20.59 -10.13 11.07
CA ASN A 58 -20.42 -10.17 9.62
C ASN A 58 -19.39 -11.22 9.19
N LEU A 59 -18.28 -11.36 9.92
CA LEU A 59 -17.27 -12.40 9.63
C LEU A 59 -17.81 -13.81 9.87
N LEU A 60 -18.56 -14.03 10.96
CA LEU A 60 -19.16 -15.33 11.28
C LEU A 60 -20.27 -15.70 10.29
N THR A 61 -20.98 -14.72 9.75
CA THR A 61 -22.02 -14.92 8.72
C THR A 61 -21.38 -15.21 7.36
N LEU A 62 -20.40 -14.39 6.94
CA LEU A 62 -19.76 -14.53 5.65
C LEU A 62 -18.85 -15.77 5.57
N ARG A 63 -18.17 -16.13 6.67
CA ARG A 63 -17.22 -17.24 6.78
C ARG A 63 -16.19 -17.27 5.62
N PRO A 64 -15.44 -16.18 5.37
CA PRO A 64 -14.54 -16.08 4.23
C PRO A 64 -13.40 -17.11 4.35
N ASP A 65 -12.91 -17.59 3.20
CA ASP A 65 -11.71 -18.43 3.13
C ASP A 65 -10.45 -17.59 3.27
N GLU A 66 -10.49 -16.35 2.78
CA GLU A 66 -9.38 -15.41 2.78
C GLU A 66 -9.85 -14.03 3.23
N VAL A 67 -9.05 -13.37 4.07
CA VAL A 67 -9.29 -12.01 4.57
C VAL A 67 -8.06 -11.15 4.29
N TYR A 68 -8.23 -10.11 3.51
CA TYR A 68 -7.20 -9.15 3.19
C TYR A 68 -7.42 -7.86 3.99
N TYR A 69 -6.61 -7.64 5.03
CA TYR A 69 -6.69 -6.44 5.86
C TYR A 69 -5.82 -5.33 5.26
N LEU A 70 -6.42 -4.54 4.39
CA LEU A 70 -5.79 -3.43 3.68
C LEU A 70 -6.20 -2.06 4.24
N ALA A 71 -7.12 -2.02 5.20
CA ALA A 71 -7.54 -0.77 5.83
C ALA A 71 -6.35 -0.07 6.49
N ALA A 72 -6.21 1.22 6.21
CA ALA A 72 -5.15 2.03 6.78
C ALA A 72 -5.63 3.46 7.04
N PHE A 73 -5.12 4.03 8.13
CA PHE A 73 -5.13 5.46 8.38
C PHE A 73 -3.76 6.00 7.99
N HIS A 74 -3.70 6.68 6.86
CA HIS A 74 -2.46 7.19 6.29
C HIS A 74 -2.59 8.69 6.04
N HIS A 75 -1.60 9.44 6.53
CA HIS A 75 -1.37 10.83 6.16
C HIS A 75 -0.20 10.91 5.19
N SER A 76 -0.36 11.71 4.14
CA SER A 76 0.78 12.10 3.32
C SER A 76 1.72 12.97 4.16
N THR A 77 3.02 12.74 4.06
CA THR A 77 4.03 13.58 4.72
C THR A 77 4.06 15.01 4.19
N GLU A 78 3.41 15.28 3.07
CA GLU A 78 3.24 16.62 2.48
C GLU A 78 1.97 17.34 2.97
N GLU A 79 1.02 16.61 3.57
CA GLU A 79 -0.13 17.25 4.22
C GLU A 79 0.34 17.86 5.54
N ALA A 80 0.17 19.17 5.67
CA ALA A 80 0.43 19.88 6.93
C ALA A 80 -0.45 19.24 8.03
N VAL A 81 0.16 18.49 8.93
CA VAL A 81 -0.56 17.85 10.03
C VAL A 81 -0.91 18.93 11.04
N SER A 82 -2.11 19.46 10.96
CA SER A 82 -2.68 20.34 12.00
C SER A 82 -3.13 19.54 13.24
N GLU A 83 -3.18 18.20 13.13
CA GLU A 83 -3.59 17.31 14.22
C GLU A 83 -2.45 17.08 15.22
N CYS A 84 -2.80 17.02 16.51
CA CYS A 84 -1.87 16.66 17.57
C CYS A 84 -1.29 15.25 17.30
N THR A 85 0.02 15.07 17.48
CA THR A 85 0.72 13.80 17.30
C THR A 85 0.04 12.65 18.06
N ALA A 86 -0.48 12.89 19.26
CA ALA A 86 -1.19 11.90 20.04
C ALA A 86 -2.48 11.43 19.36
N GLU A 87 -3.22 12.33 18.68
CA GLU A 87 -4.44 11.97 17.97
C GLU A 87 -4.15 11.15 16.71
N VAL A 88 -3.14 11.56 15.94
CA VAL A 88 -2.66 10.79 14.78
C VAL A 88 -2.25 9.36 15.20
N LEU A 89 -1.56 9.26 16.34
CA LEU A 89 -1.14 7.97 16.88
C LEU A 89 -2.35 7.11 17.30
N ARG A 90 -3.32 7.67 18.04
CA ARG A 90 -4.56 6.96 18.41
C ARG A 90 -5.27 6.41 17.18
N ARG A 91 -5.59 7.26 16.21
CA ARG A 91 -6.29 6.84 14.97
C ARG A 91 -5.51 5.80 14.18
N SER A 92 -4.19 5.88 14.20
CA SER A 92 -3.33 4.86 13.59
C SER A 92 -3.46 3.52 14.32
N PHE A 93 -3.44 3.52 15.66
CA PHE A 93 -3.64 2.31 16.47
C PHE A 93 -5.05 1.76 16.36
N ASP A 94 -6.07 2.61 16.34
CA ASP A 94 -7.46 2.20 16.17
C ASP A 94 -7.60 1.32 14.91
N VAL A 95 -7.15 1.82 13.76
CA VAL A 95 -7.31 1.08 12.50
C VAL A 95 -6.31 -0.07 12.37
N HIS A 96 -5.02 0.17 12.66
CA HIS A 96 -3.97 -0.81 12.34
C HIS A 96 -3.81 -1.91 13.38
N VAL A 97 -4.31 -1.70 14.61
CA VAL A 97 -4.16 -2.62 15.74
C VAL A 97 -5.52 -3.06 16.27
N LEU A 98 -6.36 -2.15 16.79
CA LEU A 98 -7.62 -2.53 17.44
C LEU A 98 -8.61 -3.15 16.43
N GLY A 99 -8.76 -2.54 15.25
CA GLY A 99 -9.56 -3.12 14.17
C GLY A 99 -9.03 -4.48 13.69
N LEU A 100 -7.70 -4.61 13.56
CA LEU A 100 -7.06 -5.89 13.23
C LEU A 100 -7.32 -6.96 14.30
N LEU A 101 -7.24 -6.61 15.59
CA LEU A 101 -7.51 -7.53 16.70
C LEU A 101 -8.95 -8.07 16.67
N ASN A 102 -9.94 -7.23 16.34
CA ASN A 102 -11.32 -7.68 16.20
C ASN A 102 -11.45 -8.75 15.11
N VAL A 103 -10.75 -8.59 13.99
CA VAL A 103 -10.73 -9.57 12.90
C VAL A 103 -9.97 -10.85 13.30
N LEU A 104 -8.77 -10.73 13.89
CA LEU A 104 -7.97 -11.89 14.33
C LEU A 104 -8.72 -12.75 15.35
N GLN A 105 -9.34 -12.13 16.36
CA GLN A 105 -10.14 -12.84 17.37
C GLN A 105 -11.32 -13.59 16.74
N THR A 106 -11.97 -13.00 15.75
CA THR A 106 -13.09 -13.64 15.08
C THR A 106 -12.64 -14.82 14.22
N ILE A 107 -11.51 -14.70 13.50
CA ILE A 107 -10.90 -15.80 12.75
C ILE A 107 -10.50 -16.94 13.70
N GLU A 108 -9.88 -16.63 14.84
CA GLU A 108 -9.54 -17.63 15.88
C GLU A 108 -10.76 -18.39 16.32
N ARG A 109 -11.85 -17.71 16.67
CA ARG A 109 -13.12 -18.33 17.14
C ARG A 109 -13.81 -19.16 16.08
N SER A 110 -13.86 -18.68 14.84
CA SER A 110 -14.47 -19.38 13.71
C SER A 110 -13.67 -20.57 13.22
N ARG A 111 -12.36 -20.60 13.54
CA ARG A 111 -11.37 -21.54 13.00
C ARG A 111 -11.37 -21.59 11.47
N LYS A 112 -11.78 -20.49 10.83
CA LYS A 112 -11.83 -20.36 9.37
C LYS A 112 -11.34 -18.99 8.95
N GLY A 113 -10.64 -18.95 7.84
CA GLY A 113 -10.10 -17.74 7.23
C GLY A 113 -8.57 -17.65 7.38
N ARG A 114 -7.91 -17.34 6.27
CA ARG A 114 -6.49 -17.00 6.20
C ARG A 114 -6.38 -15.49 6.11
N LEU A 115 -5.60 -14.87 6.96
CA LEU A 115 -5.48 -13.41 7.02
C LEU A 115 -4.17 -12.95 6.38
N PHE A 116 -4.27 -11.98 5.47
CA PHE A 116 -3.18 -11.13 5.01
C PHE A 116 -3.29 -9.76 5.66
N TYR A 117 -2.23 -9.30 6.31
CA TYR A 117 -2.13 -7.95 6.88
C TYR A 117 -1.19 -7.08 6.03
N ALA A 118 -1.70 -5.99 5.47
CA ALA A 118 -0.89 -5.01 4.75
C ALA A 118 -0.11 -4.14 5.74
N ALA A 119 1.14 -4.49 5.98
CA ALA A 119 2.10 -3.68 6.72
C ALA A 119 2.80 -2.67 5.78
N SER A 120 3.91 -2.08 6.19
CA SER A 120 4.61 -1.06 5.40
C SER A 120 6.10 -1.06 5.70
N SER A 121 6.94 -0.69 4.73
CA SER A 121 8.38 -0.42 4.90
C SER A 121 8.69 0.64 5.96
N HIS A 122 7.72 1.48 6.32
CA HIS A 122 7.86 2.45 7.43
C HIS A 122 8.13 1.81 8.80
N VAL A 123 7.94 0.49 8.95
CA VAL A 123 8.33 -0.25 10.17
C VAL A 123 9.83 -0.26 10.40
N PHE A 124 10.62 -0.13 9.34
CA PHE A 124 12.08 -0.09 9.43
C PHE A 124 12.61 1.27 9.91
N GLY A 125 11.83 2.34 9.76
CA GLY A 125 12.19 3.69 10.21
C GLY A 125 13.44 4.22 9.53
N MET A 126 14.55 4.31 10.28
CA MET A 126 15.87 4.68 9.77
C MET A 126 16.80 3.46 9.84
N PRO A 127 16.77 2.56 8.84
CA PRO A 127 17.55 1.34 8.88
C PRO A 127 19.05 1.64 8.75
N ILE A 128 19.86 0.85 9.43
CA ILE A 128 21.33 0.95 9.39
C ILE A 128 21.86 0.26 8.13
N THR A 129 21.12 -0.69 7.58
CA THR A 129 21.51 -1.49 6.41
C THR A 129 20.91 -0.92 5.13
N GLU A 130 21.62 -1.03 4.02
CA GLU A 130 21.13 -0.63 2.69
C GLU A 130 19.89 -1.45 2.27
N TRP A 131 19.89 -2.75 2.59
CA TRP A 131 18.81 -3.67 2.28
C TRP A 131 17.98 -4.02 3.51
N GLN A 132 16.67 -3.96 3.37
CA GLN A 132 15.73 -4.37 4.40
C GLN A 132 15.05 -5.68 4.00
N ASN A 133 15.09 -6.65 4.91
CA ASN A 133 14.41 -7.93 4.80
C ASN A 133 13.60 -8.24 6.09
N GLU A 134 13.03 -9.41 6.18
CA GLU A 134 12.20 -9.83 7.33
C GLU A 134 12.98 -9.97 8.66
N GLN A 135 14.31 -9.98 8.61
CA GLN A 135 15.20 -10.04 9.78
C GLN A 135 15.68 -8.65 10.20
N THR A 136 15.49 -7.64 9.36
CA THR A 136 15.85 -6.26 9.70
C THR A 136 15.00 -5.78 10.87
N ALA A 137 15.68 -5.20 11.88
CA ALA A 137 15.01 -4.69 13.07
C ALA A 137 13.99 -3.60 12.73
N PHE A 138 12.83 -3.65 13.37
CA PHE A 138 11.83 -2.59 13.29
C PHE A 138 12.24 -1.44 14.23
N VAL A 139 12.50 -0.28 13.64
CA VAL A 139 12.86 0.97 14.34
C VAL A 139 12.00 2.13 13.81
N PRO A 140 10.66 2.01 13.89
CA PRO A 140 9.76 2.99 13.31
C PRO A 140 9.88 4.35 14.01
N ASN A 141 9.86 5.42 13.22
CA ASN A 141 9.99 6.81 13.68
C ASN A 141 8.75 7.68 13.34
N SER A 142 7.64 7.06 12.97
CA SER A 142 6.37 7.73 12.67
C SER A 142 5.20 6.98 13.29
N ALA A 143 4.10 7.69 13.60
CA ALA A 143 2.88 7.09 14.13
C ALA A 143 2.38 5.93 13.24
N TYR A 144 2.47 6.11 11.93
CA TYR A 144 2.11 5.10 10.94
C TYR A 144 3.03 3.86 11.05
N GLY A 145 4.34 4.05 11.05
CA GLY A 145 5.31 2.95 11.17
C GLY A 145 5.18 2.21 12.50
N ILE A 146 5.01 2.93 13.62
CA ILE A 146 4.83 2.34 14.96
C ILE A 146 3.59 1.45 14.99
N SER A 147 2.45 1.95 14.52
CA SER A 147 1.20 1.17 14.53
C SER A 147 1.23 -0.01 13.56
N LYS A 148 1.88 0.12 12.39
CA LYS A 148 2.07 -0.99 11.45
C LYS A 148 2.99 -2.09 12.02
N ALA A 149 4.06 -1.72 12.72
CA ALA A 149 4.91 -2.67 13.43
C ALA A 149 4.15 -3.42 14.53
N ALA A 150 3.32 -2.71 15.31
CA ALA A 150 2.44 -3.33 16.30
C ALA A 150 1.46 -4.34 15.66
N GLY A 151 0.86 -4.00 14.50
CA GLY A 151 -0.01 -4.92 13.76
C GLY A 151 0.71 -6.20 13.32
N ILE A 152 1.96 -6.11 12.82
CA ILE A 152 2.78 -7.31 12.51
C ILE A 152 2.95 -8.17 13.78
N ARG A 153 3.27 -7.55 14.92
CA ARG A 153 3.45 -8.29 16.18
C ARG A 153 2.16 -8.97 16.63
N CYS A 154 0.99 -8.36 16.41
CA CYS A 154 -0.29 -9.01 16.65
C CYS A 154 -0.46 -10.25 15.74
N CYS A 155 -0.18 -10.15 14.45
CA CYS A 155 -0.24 -11.29 13.53
C CYS A 155 0.71 -12.42 13.97
N GLN A 156 1.95 -12.10 14.33
CA GLN A 156 2.94 -13.06 14.84
C GLN A 156 2.46 -13.75 16.12
N LEU A 157 1.87 -13.01 17.06
CA LEU A 157 1.35 -13.53 18.32
C LEU A 157 0.21 -14.53 18.08
N PHE A 158 -0.79 -14.14 17.27
CA PHE A 158 -1.93 -15.02 16.97
C PHE A 158 -1.51 -16.27 16.18
N ARG A 159 -0.55 -16.13 15.27
CA ARG A 159 0.04 -17.27 14.54
C ARG A 159 0.69 -18.26 15.49
N ARG A 160 1.55 -17.78 16.40
CA ARG A 160 2.32 -18.61 17.32
C ARG A 160 1.45 -19.26 18.41
N GLU A 161 0.55 -18.48 19.03
CA GLU A 161 -0.16 -18.91 20.23
C GLU A 161 -1.55 -19.47 19.97
N ARG A 162 -2.16 -19.09 18.86
CA ARG A 162 -3.55 -19.44 18.53
C ARG A 162 -3.70 -20.25 17.26
N GLY A 163 -2.61 -20.51 16.54
CA GLY A 163 -2.64 -21.27 15.29
C GLY A 163 -3.41 -20.58 14.16
N VAL A 164 -3.64 -19.25 14.26
CA VAL A 164 -4.31 -18.50 13.20
C VAL A 164 -3.36 -18.33 12.02
N PHE A 165 -3.83 -18.63 10.82
CA PHE A 165 -3.08 -18.28 9.62
C PHE A 165 -3.13 -16.76 9.41
N ALA A 166 -2.13 -16.06 9.94
CA ALA A 166 -1.99 -14.61 9.83
C ALA A 166 -0.61 -14.28 9.23
N ALA A 167 -0.60 -13.88 7.97
CA ALA A 167 0.60 -13.46 7.24
C ALA A 167 0.65 -11.94 7.12
N SER A 168 1.87 -11.36 7.12
CA SER A 168 2.05 -9.92 6.94
C SER A 168 2.89 -9.66 5.68
N GLY A 169 2.44 -8.71 4.84
CA GLY A 169 3.23 -8.16 3.76
C GLY A 169 3.82 -6.81 4.18
N ILE A 170 5.16 -6.71 4.26
CA ILE A 170 5.87 -5.44 4.50
C ILE A 170 6.04 -4.77 3.15
N LEU A 171 5.03 -3.95 2.79
CA LEU A 171 4.91 -3.38 1.45
C LEU A 171 5.79 -2.13 1.33
N PHE A 172 6.61 -2.10 0.28
CA PHE A 172 7.30 -0.90 -0.16
C PHE A 172 6.38 -0.03 -1.02
N ASN A 173 6.85 1.14 -1.47
CA ASN A 173 5.98 2.01 -2.26
C ASN A 173 5.57 1.32 -3.56
N HIS A 174 4.29 1.39 -3.89
CA HIS A 174 3.74 0.77 -5.09
C HIS A 174 2.64 1.63 -5.68
N GLU A 175 2.69 1.78 -6.97
CA GLU A 175 1.97 2.82 -7.68
C GLU A 175 1.02 2.25 -8.74
N SER A 176 -0.10 2.95 -8.92
CA SER A 176 -1.04 2.79 -10.03
C SER A 176 -1.77 4.10 -10.28
N ALA A 177 -2.56 4.18 -11.34
CA ALA A 177 -3.43 5.34 -11.58
C ALA A 177 -4.48 5.57 -10.48
N LEU A 178 -4.76 4.55 -9.65
CA LEU A 178 -5.68 4.64 -8.52
C LEU A 178 -5.06 5.29 -7.27
N ARG A 179 -3.77 5.62 -7.31
CA ARG A 179 -3.10 6.33 -6.20
C ARG A 179 -3.69 7.72 -6.02
N LYS A 180 -3.86 8.15 -4.75
CA LYS A 180 -4.39 9.49 -4.47
C LYS A 180 -3.50 10.59 -5.03
N PRO A 181 -4.08 11.73 -5.49
CA PRO A 181 -3.33 12.85 -6.05
C PRO A 181 -2.28 13.49 -5.13
N SER A 182 -2.45 13.36 -3.81
CA SER A 182 -1.52 13.88 -2.80
C SER A 182 -0.20 13.12 -2.71
N PHE A 183 -0.07 11.95 -3.35
CA PHE A 183 1.19 11.21 -3.35
C PHE A 183 2.15 11.74 -4.42
N LEU A 184 3.44 11.71 -4.10
CA LEU A 184 4.51 12.25 -4.93
C LEU A 184 4.48 11.76 -6.39
N SER A 185 4.29 10.47 -6.61
CA SER A 185 4.16 9.88 -7.95
C SER A 185 3.05 10.52 -8.76
N GLN A 186 1.86 10.65 -8.17
CA GLN A 186 0.72 11.28 -8.83
C GLN A 186 0.89 12.79 -9.01
N LYS A 187 1.55 13.46 -8.07
CA LYS A 187 1.90 14.88 -8.17
C LYS A 187 2.80 15.12 -9.38
N ILE A 188 3.82 14.25 -9.59
CA ILE A 188 4.74 14.36 -10.73
C ILE A 188 4.01 14.06 -12.05
N VAL A 189 3.26 12.95 -12.13
CA VAL A 189 2.51 12.56 -13.33
C VAL A 189 1.52 13.67 -13.75
N ARG A 190 0.71 14.16 -12.82
CA ARG A 190 -0.25 15.26 -13.08
C ARG A 190 0.46 16.56 -13.41
N GLY A 191 1.63 16.80 -12.78
CA GLY A 191 2.47 17.95 -13.08
C GLY A 191 2.99 17.93 -14.52
N ALA A 192 3.45 16.80 -15.03
CA ALA A 192 3.90 16.63 -16.40
C ALA A 192 2.74 16.86 -17.41
N LEU A 193 1.58 16.26 -17.18
CA LEU A 193 0.38 16.45 -18.01
C LEU A 193 -0.11 17.90 -18.01
N ARG A 194 -0.05 18.58 -16.85
CA ARG A 194 -0.41 19.99 -16.73
C ARG A 194 0.58 20.89 -17.46
N ALA A 195 1.89 20.62 -17.35
CA ALA A 195 2.93 21.39 -18.04
C ALA A 195 2.78 21.30 -19.56
N ARG A 196 2.37 20.14 -20.09
CA ARG A 196 2.09 19.98 -21.54
C ARG A 196 0.93 20.87 -22.00
N ARG A 197 -0.12 21.02 -21.18
CA ARG A 197 -1.27 21.89 -21.49
C ARG A 197 -0.99 23.37 -21.24
N HIS A 198 -0.12 23.67 -20.29
CA HIS A 198 0.21 25.02 -19.84
C HIS A 198 1.73 25.20 -19.75
N PRO A 199 2.42 25.61 -20.85
CA PRO A 199 3.89 25.67 -20.89
C PRO A 199 4.55 26.55 -19.83
N ALA A 200 3.82 27.53 -19.29
CA ALA A 200 4.33 28.38 -18.18
C ALA A 200 4.23 27.73 -16.79
N PHE A 201 3.54 26.59 -16.67
CA PHE A 201 3.38 25.88 -15.41
C PHE A 201 4.72 25.33 -14.89
N LYS A 202 4.97 25.48 -13.58
CA LYS A 202 6.10 24.92 -12.87
C LYS A 202 5.62 23.96 -11.80
N LEU A 203 6.13 22.74 -11.83
CA LEU A 203 5.95 21.75 -10.77
C LEU A 203 6.97 22.01 -9.66
N VAL A 204 6.51 22.28 -8.45
CA VAL A 204 7.39 22.49 -7.32
C VAL A 204 7.64 21.18 -6.60
N LEU A 205 8.92 20.76 -6.51
CA LEU A 205 9.39 19.57 -5.81
C LEU A 205 10.40 19.95 -4.72
N GLY A 206 10.50 19.12 -3.70
CA GLY A 206 11.50 19.24 -2.65
C GLY A 206 12.80 18.53 -3.02
N ASP A 207 13.17 17.49 -2.26
CA ASP A 207 14.40 16.72 -2.47
C ASP A 207 14.24 15.75 -3.64
N ILE A 208 14.80 16.12 -4.80
CA ILE A 208 14.79 15.27 -6.01
C ILE A 208 15.84 14.16 -6.00
N GLU A 209 16.81 14.20 -5.07
CA GLU A 209 17.80 13.14 -4.89
C GLU A 209 17.32 12.05 -3.91
N ALA A 210 16.17 12.26 -3.29
CA ALA A 210 15.57 11.25 -2.43
C ALA A 210 15.35 9.95 -3.20
N ARG A 211 15.85 8.84 -2.64
CA ARG A 211 15.84 7.52 -3.26
C ARG A 211 14.69 6.69 -2.70
N VAL A 212 13.93 6.04 -3.56
CA VAL A 212 12.74 5.27 -3.21
C VAL A 212 12.67 3.98 -4.02
N ASP A 213 12.32 2.87 -3.38
CA ASP A 213 11.93 1.63 -4.04
C ASP A 213 10.45 1.75 -4.43
N TRP A 214 10.19 1.89 -5.75
CA TRP A 214 8.85 1.94 -6.32
C TRP A 214 8.52 0.67 -7.07
N GLY A 215 7.39 0.07 -6.75
CA GLY A 215 6.85 -1.07 -7.47
C GLY A 215 5.53 -0.76 -8.18
N TYR A 216 5.07 -1.72 -8.96
CA TYR A 216 3.80 -1.68 -9.66
C TYR A 216 2.70 -2.31 -8.77
N ALA A 217 1.65 -1.57 -8.46
CA ALA A 217 0.64 -2.02 -7.49
C ALA A 217 -0.05 -3.35 -7.85
N PRO A 218 -0.34 -3.67 -9.12
CA PRO A 218 -0.83 -5.00 -9.49
C PRO A 218 0.11 -6.15 -9.13
N ASP A 219 1.43 -5.97 -9.17
CA ASP A 219 2.39 -7.00 -8.72
C ASP A 219 2.29 -7.23 -7.22
N TYR A 220 2.06 -6.15 -6.44
CA TYR A 220 1.87 -6.26 -4.99
C TYR A 220 0.57 -6.99 -4.64
N VAL A 221 -0.47 -6.78 -5.42
CA VAL A 221 -1.73 -7.53 -5.29
C VAL A 221 -1.53 -9.02 -5.58
N ASP A 222 -0.76 -9.38 -6.62
CA ASP A 222 -0.40 -10.76 -6.90
C ASP A 222 0.44 -11.36 -5.75
N ALA A 223 1.37 -10.60 -5.17
CA ALA A 223 2.12 -11.02 -3.99
C ALA A 223 1.20 -11.31 -2.79
N MET A 224 0.24 -10.44 -2.49
CA MET A 224 -0.74 -10.62 -1.41
C MET A 224 -1.51 -11.94 -1.59
N PHE A 225 -1.97 -12.19 -2.80
CA PHE A 225 -2.67 -13.43 -3.13
C PHE A 225 -1.76 -14.65 -2.95
N ARG A 226 -0.56 -14.65 -3.52
CA ARG A 226 0.38 -15.79 -3.43
C ARG A 226 0.77 -16.10 -1.99
N ILE A 227 0.97 -15.09 -1.14
CA ILE A 227 1.27 -15.26 0.28
C ILE A 227 0.17 -16.05 0.97
N LEU A 228 -1.10 -15.78 0.66
CA LEU A 228 -2.21 -16.53 1.26
C LEU A 228 -2.39 -17.95 0.67
N GLN A 229 -1.71 -18.33 -0.42
CA GLN A 229 -1.73 -19.69 -0.94
C GLN A 229 -0.66 -20.60 -0.30
N LEU A 230 0.29 -20.07 0.46
CA LEU A 230 1.35 -20.83 1.11
C LEU A 230 0.79 -21.80 2.17
N ALA A 231 1.50 -22.89 2.43
CA ALA A 231 1.11 -23.86 3.46
C ALA A 231 1.13 -23.23 4.87
N GLU A 232 2.12 -22.38 5.14
CA GLU A 232 2.34 -21.75 6.45
C GLU A 232 2.35 -20.22 6.33
N ALA A 233 1.78 -19.58 7.37
CA ALA A 233 1.79 -18.13 7.46
C ALA A 233 3.17 -17.61 7.87
N SER A 234 3.64 -16.55 7.23
CA SER A 234 4.89 -15.87 7.57
C SER A 234 4.78 -14.38 7.22
N ASP A 235 5.83 -13.62 7.56
CA ASP A 235 5.95 -12.23 7.14
C ASP A 235 6.87 -12.17 5.92
N PHE A 236 6.55 -11.28 4.96
CA PHE A 236 7.27 -11.16 3.71
C PHE A 236 7.49 -9.68 3.36
N VAL A 237 8.70 -9.34 2.95
CA VAL A 237 8.96 -8.06 2.27
C VAL A 237 8.45 -8.16 0.84
N VAL A 238 7.67 -7.15 0.44
CA VAL A 238 7.19 -6.99 -0.94
C VAL A 238 7.76 -5.67 -1.47
N ALA A 239 8.71 -5.78 -2.39
CA ALA A 239 9.47 -4.66 -2.92
C ALA A 239 9.96 -4.98 -4.34
N SER A 240 10.21 -3.94 -5.14
CA SER A 240 10.85 -4.13 -6.45
C SER A 240 12.31 -4.61 -6.30
N GLY A 241 12.98 -4.14 -5.25
CA GLY A 241 14.40 -4.35 -5.02
C GLY A 241 15.28 -3.35 -5.78
N GLU A 242 14.68 -2.37 -6.44
CA GLU A 242 15.37 -1.31 -7.15
C GLU A 242 15.02 0.05 -6.56
N VAL A 243 16.01 0.92 -6.43
CA VAL A 243 15.80 2.27 -5.91
C VAL A 243 16.10 3.29 -6.99
N HIS A 244 15.19 4.25 -7.13
CA HIS A 244 15.28 5.32 -8.09
C HIS A 244 15.12 6.66 -7.38
N THR A 245 15.69 7.72 -7.95
CA THR A 245 15.53 9.07 -7.44
C THR A 245 14.22 9.69 -7.88
N VAL A 246 13.75 10.69 -7.13
CA VAL A 246 12.61 11.52 -7.55
C VAL A 246 12.91 12.24 -8.85
N ARG A 247 14.18 12.57 -9.09
CA ARG A 247 14.67 13.12 -10.37
C ARG A 247 14.40 12.18 -11.52
N GLU A 248 14.84 10.91 -11.43
CA GLU A 248 14.63 9.89 -12.48
C GLU A 248 13.13 9.70 -12.77
N PHE A 249 12.29 9.72 -11.71
CA PHE A 249 10.84 9.65 -11.88
C PHE A 249 10.33 10.85 -12.70
N ALA A 250 10.75 12.08 -12.35
CA ALA A 250 10.35 13.29 -13.06
C ALA A 250 10.85 13.30 -14.51
N GLU A 251 12.11 12.91 -14.76
CA GLU A 251 12.67 12.78 -16.10
C GLU A 251 11.81 11.89 -17.00
N ILE A 252 11.50 10.68 -16.53
CA ILE A 252 10.69 9.73 -17.31
C ILE A 252 9.26 10.24 -17.51
N ALA A 253 8.64 10.83 -16.48
CA ALA A 253 7.26 11.33 -16.58
C ALA A 253 7.14 12.50 -17.55
N PHE A 254 8.10 13.43 -17.57
CA PHE A 254 8.10 14.56 -18.51
C PHE A 254 8.50 14.13 -19.92
N ASP A 255 9.46 13.20 -20.06
CA ASP A 255 9.84 12.59 -21.35
C ASP A 255 8.63 11.91 -22.00
N ALA A 256 7.82 11.19 -21.22
CA ALA A 256 6.60 10.53 -21.70
C ALA A 256 5.55 11.49 -22.32
N VAL A 257 5.61 12.78 -22.01
CA VAL A 257 4.76 13.81 -22.59
C VAL A 257 5.50 14.75 -23.56
N GLY A 258 6.76 14.41 -23.93
CA GLY A 258 7.58 15.15 -24.88
C GLY A 258 8.16 16.46 -24.32
N LEU A 259 8.35 16.58 -23.01
CA LEU A 259 8.85 17.78 -22.35
C LEU A 259 10.21 17.54 -21.64
N ASP A 260 11.04 18.57 -21.63
CA ASP A 260 12.25 18.62 -20.80
C ASP A 260 11.85 19.01 -19.36
N TRP A 261 12.02 18.09 -18.42
CA TRP A 261 11.66 18.29 -17.00
C TRP A 261 12.36 19.51 -16.39
N GLN A 262 13.59 19.82 -16.75
CA GLN A 262 14.35 20.94 -16.20
C GLN A 262 13.69 22.30 -16.49
N ARG A 263 12.94 22.38 -17.56
CA ARG A 263 12.18 23.59 -17.91
C ARG A 263 10.89 23.75 -17.12
N HIS A 264 10.42 22.69 -16.47
CA HIS A 264 9.09 22.66 -15.82
C HIS A 264 9.13 22.33 -14.34
N VAL A 265 10.25 21.85 -13.80
CA VAL A 265 10.42 21.59 -12.37
C VAL A 265 11.15 22.74 -11.70
N GLN A 266 10.61 23.21 -10.58
CA GLN A 266 11.22 24.15 -9.67
C GLN A 266 11.48 23.46 -8.34
N LEU A 267 12.70 23.63 -7.79
CA LEU A 267 13.05 23.08 -6.49
C LEU A 267 12.73 24.07 -5.39
N ASP A 268 12.11 23.56 -4.32
CA ASP A 268 11.89 24.30 -3.07
C ASP A 268 12.66 23.62 -1.93
N PRO A 269 13.77 24.20 -1.47
CA PRO A 269 14.56 23.64 -0.37
C PRO A 269 13.80 23.61 0.98
N GLY A 270 12.71 24.38 1.10
CA GLY A 270 11.84 24.41 2.28
C GLY A 270 10.90 23.20 2.38
N LEU A 271 10.67 22.51 1.26
CA LEU A 271 9.90 21.28 1.26
C LEU A 271 10.75 20.12 1.78
N LEU A 272 10.10 19.18 2.44
CA LEU A 272 10.66 18.06 3.19
C LEU A 272 11.93 17.44 2.58
N LYS A 273 13.01 17.50 3.35
CA LYS A 273 14.20 16.67 3.15
C LYS A 273 13.94 15.32 3.80
N ARG A 274 13.74 14.28 3.01
CA ARG A 274 13.84 12.91 3.53
C ARG A 274 15.29 12.65 3.89
N ALA A 275 15.53 12.00 5.05
CA ALA A 275 16.88 11.53 5.35
C ALA A 275 17.36 10.63 4.19
N ALA A 276 18.60 10.82 3.77
CA ALA A 276 19.22 10.20 2.58
C ALA A 276 19.47 8.67 2.74
N HIS A 277 18.65 7.95 3.49
CA HIS A 277 18.79 6.51 3.65
C HIS A 277 17.95 5.80 2.58
N PRO A 278 18.57 5.01 1.70
CA PRO A 278 17.84 4.24 0.71
C PRO A 278 17.02 3.17 1.42
N PHE A 279 15.70 3.26 1.31
CA PHE A 279 14.82 2.15 1.60
C PHE A 279 14.82 1.24 0.37
N ARG A 280 15.52 0.11 0.48
CA ARG A 280 15.61 -0.91 -0.57
C ARG A 280 15.17 -2.25 -0.02
N GLY A 281 14.06 -2.77 -0.52
CA GLY A 281 13.51 -4.03 -0.03
C GLY A 281 14.20 -5.24 -0.67
N ASN A 282 14.49 -6.25 0.14
CA ASN A 282 14.90 -7.56 -0.35
C ASN A 282 13.70 -8.52 -0.27
N SER A 283 13.16 -8.90 -1.42
CA SER A 283 12.02 -9.82 -1.56
C SER A 283 12.44 -11.27 -1.82
N ASP A 284 13.68 -11.67 -1.60
CA ASP A 284 14.19 -13.00 -1.94
C ASP A 284 13.39 -14.11 -1.25
N LYS A 285 12.98 -13.89 0.00
CA LYS A 285 12.11 -14.84 0.72
C LYS A 285 10.79 -15.05 -0.01
N LEU A 286 10.14 -13.99 -0.44
CA LEU A 286 8.89 -14.04 -1.19
C LEU A 286 9.09 -14.73 -2.54
N ARG A 287 10.12 -14.35 -3.28
CA ARG A 287 10.47 -14.93 -4.58
C ARG A 287 10.70 -16.42 -4.47
N THR A 288 11.47 -16.85 -3.49
CA THR A 288 11.77 -18.27 -3.24
C THR A 288 10.50 -19.05 -2.85
N ALA A 289 9.67 -18.49 -1.98
CA ALA A 289 8.49 -19.19 -1.47
C ALA A 289 7.35 -19.29 -2.49
N THR A 290 7.23 -18.32 -3.41
CA THR A 290 6.02 -18.15 -4.24
C THR A 290 6.28 -18.08 -5.74
N GLY A 291 7.54 -17.93 -6.17
CA GLY A 291 7.90 -17.63 -7.55
C GLY A 291 7.48 -16.22 -8.01
N TRP A 292 7.11 -15.34 -7.08
CA TRP A 292 6.73 -13.96 -7.40
C TRP A 292 7.94 -13.14 -7.87
N SER A 293 7.72 -12.22 -8.80
CA SER A 293 8.68 -11.21 -9.22
C SER A 293 7.96 -9.99 -9.78
N PRO A 294 8.56 -8.78 -9.74
CA PRO A 294 8.05 -7.63 -10.47
C PRO A 294 7.85 -7.95 -11.95
N SER A 295 6.72 -7.52 -12.53
CA SER A 295 6.37 -7.81 -13.93
C SER A 295 6.86 -6.75 -14.90
N ILE A 296 7.13 -5.54 -14.44
CA ILE A 296 7.59 -4.41 -15.24
C ILE A 296 8.73 -3.67 -14.53
N ASP A 297 9.58 -3.02 -15.33
CA ASP A 297 10.65 -2.16 -14.85
C ASP A 297 10.14 -0.76 -14.45
N PHE A 298 11.00 0.03 -13.84
CA PHE A 298 10.66 1.36 -13.34
C PHE A 298 10.27 2.34 -14.46
N ARG A 299 10.96 2.30 -15.61
CA ARG A 299 10.63 3.18 -16.75
C ARG A 299 9.23 2.87 -17.29
N THR A 300 8.94 1.60 -17.46
CA THR A 300 7.62 1.13 -17.90
C THR A 300 6.53 1.50 -16.89
N LEU A 301 6.80 1.36 -15.59
CA LEU A 301 5.88 1.79 -14.53
C LEU A 301 5.51 3.27 -14.68
N VAL A 302 6.50 4.16 -14.72
CA VAL A 302 6.25 5.62 -14.79
C VAL A 302 5.53 5.99 -16.08
N SER A 303 5.95 5.42 -17.22
CA SER A 303 5.29 5.67 -18.52
C SER A 303 3.83 5.20 -18.54
N ASN A 304 3.54 4.06 -17.92
CA ASN A 304 2.17 3.57 -17.79
C ASN A 304 1.32 4.50 -16.92
N LEU A 305 1.85 5.01 -15.80
CA LEU A 305 1.14 5.96 -14.95
C LEU A 305 0.75 7.24 -15.70
N VAL A 306 1.67 7.77 -16.52
CA VAL A 306 1.38 8.94 -17.35
C VAL A 306 0.28 8.65 -18.37
N ARG A 307 0.38 7.53 -19.10
CA ARG A 307 -0.59 7.13 -20.11
C ARG A 307 -1.98 6.89 -19.51
N GLU A 308 -2.08 6.19 -18.37
CA GLU A 308 -3.35 5.91 -17.71
C GLU A 308 -4.00 7.19 -17.16
N ALA A 309 -3.19 8.11 -16.60
CA ALA A 309 -3.69 9.41 -16.15
C ALA A 309 -4.18 10.30 -17.29
N GLU A 310 -3.53 10.23 -18.45
CA GLU A 310 -3.97 10.94 -19.66
C GLU A 310 -5.34 10.48 -20.12
N MET A 311 -5.55 9.16 -20.26
CA MET A 311 -6.84 8.59 -20.65
C MET A 311 -7.96 8.95 -19.69
N THR A 312 -7.69 9.02 -18.39
CA THR A 312 -8.69 9.39 -17.39
C THR A 312 -9.06 10.88 -17.44
N HIS A 313 -8.10 11.75 -17.81
CA HIS A 313 -8.33 13.20 -17.94
C HIS A 313 -8.95 13.62 -19.26
N GLU A 314 -8.94 12.78 -20.29
CA GLU A 314 -9.66 13.02 -21.55
C GLU A 314 -11.16 12.72 -21.43
N ILE A 315 -11.55 11.96 -20.40
CA ILE A 315 -12.95 11.59 -20.13
C ILE A 315 -13.60 12.57 -19.12
N ALA A 316 -12.83 13.39 -18.41
CA ALA A 316 -13.28 14.40 -17.44
C ALA A 316 -13.08 15.83 -17.98
#